data_5524a10e81739ccfd06b2d01507953c5
#
_entry.id   5524a10e81739ccfd06b2d01507953c5
#
_cell.length_a   1.000
_cell.length_b   1.000
_cell.length_c   1.000
_cell.angle_alpha   90.00
_cell.angle_beta   90.00
_cell.angle_gamma   90.00
#
_symmetry.space_group_name_H-M   'P 1'
#
loop_
_entity.id
_entity.type
_entity.pdbx_description
1 polymer ?
#
loop_
_entity_poly.entity_id
_entity_poly.type
_entity_poly.pdbx_seq_one_letter_code
_entity_poly.pdbx_strand_id
1 'polypeptide(L)'
;MNALEETESSASYRPVSAMAVASVAAGGLSALAIVSPLLWVLPLVGMALAIVAIADVNREGAKKAGRLLALIGLALSVGFGSQAVSATVMGHWLAGTRATAAARLWIEAIQQGRLTDAKSMCEPEAIPAVEAIAACGPRAACALRCEGPVEERTGGWLVRATVGPCLVAPDAPTESAAASMTLAIILESTVSAQQGRASERWTIIRCAF
;
A
#
# COMPACT_ATOMS: atom_id res chain seq x y z
N MET A 1 -15.60 -76.10 -16.18
CA MET A 1 -16.56 -74.98 -16.37
C MET A 1 -16.23 -73.97 -15.39
N ASN A 2 -15.43 -72.99 -15.78
CA ASN A 2 -14.88 -71.91 -14.89
C ASN A 2 -15.88 -70.76 -14.85
N ALA A 3 -16.54 -70.61 -13.74
CA ALA A 3 -17.26 -69.39 -13.44
C ALA A 3 -16.20 -68.27 -13.24
N LEU A 4 -16.01 -67.50 -14.27
CA LEU A 4 -15.38 -66.19 -14.12
C LEU A 4 -16.38 -65.31 -13.33
N GLU A 5 -16.20 -65.26 -12.01
CA GLU A 5 -16.82 -64.26 -11.21
C GLU A 5 -16.26 -62.90 -11.68
N GLU A 6 -17.02 -62.25 -12.53
CA GLU A 6 -16.89 -60.83 -12.80
C GLU A 6 -17.13 -60.10 -11.48
N THR A 7 -16.04 -59.84 -10.78
CA THR A 7 -16.04 -58.91 -9.70
C THR A 7 -16.26 -57.51 -10.30
N GLU A 8 -17.50 -57.21 -10.65
CA GLU A 8 -17.92 -55.81 -10.89
C GLU A 8 -17.65 -55.06 -9.59
N SER A 9 -16.48 -54.50 -9.54
CA SER A 9 -16.14 -53.46 -8.58
C SER A 9 -17.09 -52.29 -8.89
N SER A 10 -18.30 -52.36 -8.31
CA SER A 10 -19.23 -51.24 -8.30
C SER A 10 -18.52 -50.10 -7.58
N ALA A 11 -17.84 -49.29 -8.38
CA ALA A 11 -17.23 -48.04 -7.90
C ALA A 11 -18.34 -47.23 -7.21
N SER A 12 -18.36 -47.30 -5.89
CA SER A 12 -19.33 -46.60 -5.06
C SER A 12 -19.24 -45.12 -5.39
N TYR A 13 -20.17 -44.66 -6.23
CA TYR A 13 -20.27 -43.22 -6.57
C TYR A 13 -20.51 -42.42 -5.29
N ARG A 14 -19.50 -41.66 -4.86
CA ARG A 14 -19.61 -40.75 -3.72
C ARG A 14 -19.96 -39.35 -4.26
N PRO A 15 -21.12 -38.80 -3.92
CA PRO A 15 -21.50 -37.48 -4.39
C PRO A 15 -20.53 -36.45 -3.83
N VAL A 16 -20.04 -35.55 -4.68
CA VAL A 16 -19.17 -34.45 -4.31
C VAL A 16 -20.01 -33.40 -3.55
N SER A 17 -19.51 -32.90 -2.44
CA SER A 17 -20.18 -31.83 -1.68
C SER A 17 -20.24 -30.54 -2.53
N ALA A 18 -21.45 -29.99 -2.71
CA ALA A 18 -21.66 -28.72 -3.41
C ALA A 18 -20.90 -27.57 -2.71
N MET A 19 -20.80 -27.60 -1.38
CA MET A 19 -20.03 -26.63 -0.60
C MET A 19 -18.53 -26.69 -0.90
N ALA A 20 -17.98 -27.90 -1.16
CA ALA A 20 -16.59 -28.06 -1.54
C ALA A 20 -16.31 -27.47 -2.95
N VAL A 21 -17.23 -27.62 -3.88
CA VAL A 21 -17.12 -27.00 -5.22
C VAL A 21 -17.24 -25.47 -5.10
N ALA A 22 -18.19 -24.98 -4.33
CA ALA A 22 -18.37 -23.54 -4.09
C ALA A 22 -17.13 -22.92 -3.43
N SER A 23 -16.46 -23.62 -2.49
CA SER A 23 -15.24 -23.13 -1.86
C SER A 23 -14.08 -22.98 -2.84
N VAL A 24 -13.93 -23.92 -3.81
CA VAL A 24 -12.89 -23.80 -4.85
C VAL A 24 -13.20 -22.63 -5.78
N ALA A 25 -14.47 -22.48 -6.20
CA ALA A 25 -14.87 -21.35 -7.04
C ALA A 25 -14.63 -20.00 -6.33
N ALA A 26 -15.05 -19.87 -5.08
CA ALA A 26 -14.80 -18.65 -4.28
C ALA A 26 -13.30 -18.42 -4.04
N GLY A 27 -12.53 -19.49 -3.79
CA GLY A 27 -11.08 -19.43 -3.66
C GLY A 27 -10.40 -18.94 -4.95
N GLY A 28 -10.83 -19.42 -6.12
CA GLY A 28 -10.34 -18.94 -7.41
C GLY A 28 -10.70 -17.47 -7.67
N LEU A 29 -11.96 -17.07 -7.37
CA LEU A 29 -12.38 -15.68 -7.48
C LEU A 29 -11.64 -14.75 -6.51
N SER A 30 -11.06 -15.28 -5.43
CA SER A 30 -10.24 -14.50 -4.49
C SER A 30 -9.00 -13.86 -5.16
N ALA A 31 -8.58 -14.37 -6.33
CA ALA A 31 -7.53 -13.73 -7.13
C ALA A 31 -7.89 -12.28 -7.52
N LEU A 32 -9.18 -11.96 -7.67
CA LEU A 32 -9.65 -10.60 -7.97
C LEU A 32 -9.38 -9.61 -6.82
N ALA A 33 -9.19 -10.10 -5.59
CA ALA A 33 -8.85 -9.25 -4.45
C ALA A 33 -7.51 -8.51 -4.62
N ILE A 34 -6.63 -8.99 -5.51
CA ILE A 34 -5.36 -8.32 -5.84
C ILE A 34 -5.62 -7.02 -6.61
N VAL A 35 -6.70 -6.96 -7.40
CA VAL A 35 -7.02 -5.83 -8.27
C VAL A 35 -7.71 -4.69 -7.51
N SER A 36 -8.54 -5.02 -6.53
CA SER A 36 -9.32 -4.01 -5.80
C SER A 36 -9.48 -4.37 -4.32
N PRO A 37 -9.21 -3.42 -3.40
CA PRO A 37 -9.42 -3.62 -1.97
C PRO A 37 -10.87 -3.96 -1.59
N LEU A 38 -11.84 -3.51 -2.39
CA LEU A 38 -13.26 -3.82 -2.18
C LEU A 38 -13.53 -5.34 -2.27
N LEU A 39 -12.72 -6.07 -3.04
CA LEU A 39 -12.86 -7.49 -3.24
C LEU A 39 -12.18 -8.35 -2.17
N TRP A 40 -11.64 -7.76 -1.11
CA TRP A 40 -11.05 -8.48 0.03
C TRP A 40 -12.05 -9.34 0.79
N VAL A 41 -13.33 -9.09 0.59
CA VAL A 41 -14.40 -9.94 1.14
C VAL A 41 -14.37 -11.35 0.53
N LEU A 42 -13.93 -11.51 -0.74
CA LEU A 42 -13.93 -12.80 -1.43
C LEU A 42 -13.03 -13.87 -0.77
N PRO A 43 -11.76 -13.58 -0.39
CA PRO A 43 -10.95 -14.54 0.35
C PRO A 43 -11.58 -14.96 1.67
N LEU A 44 -12.22 -14.03 2.40
CA LEU A 44 -12.89 -14.33 3.67
C LEU A 44 -14.09 -15.25 3.47
N VAL A 45 -14.91 -14.99 2.46
CA VAL A 45 -16.06 -15.85 2.10
C VAL A 45 -15.56 -17.21 1.65
N GLY A 46 -14.53 -17.29 0.80
CA GLY A 46 -13.95 -18.55 0.34
C GLY A 46 -13.41 -19.39 1.49
N MET A 47 -12.74 -18.76 2.47
CA MET A 47 -12.24 -19.41 3.68
C MET A 47 -13.40 -19.95 4.55
N ALA A 48 -14.43 -19.15 4.76
CA ALA A 48 -15.61 -19.57 5.53
C ALA A 48 -16.31 -20.77 4.88
N LEU A 49 -16.53 -20.72 3.56
CA LEU A 49 -17.12 -21.83 2.81
C LEU A 49 -16.26 -23.10 2.88
N ALA A 50 -14.95 -22.98 2.80
CA ALA A 50 -14.04 -24.11 2.92
C ALA A 50 -14.11 -24.76 4.30
N ILE A 51 -14.15 -23.96 5.36
CA ILE A 51 -14.27 -24.46 6.74
C ILE A 51 -15.61 -25.20 6.92
N VAL A 52 -16.72 -24.62 6.44
CA VAL A 52 -18.04 -25.24 6.49
C VAL A 52 -18.05 -26.56 5.69
N ALA A 53 -17.45 -26.58 4.49
CA ALA A 53 -17.35 -27.78 3.66
C ALA A 53 -16.55 -28.89 4.36
N ILE A 54 -15.44 -28.57 5.02
CA ILE A 54 -14.65 -29.53 5.78
C ILE A 54 -15.46 -30.09 6.96
N ALA A 55 -16.20 -29.23 7.66
CA ALA A 55 -17.05 -29.64 8.78
C ALA A 55 -18.20 -30.55 8.32
N ASP A 56 -18.82 -30.25 7.18
CA ASP A 56 -19.91 -31.05 6.58
C ASP A 56 -19.40 -32.45 6.18
N VAL A 57 -18.28 -32.52 5.49
CA VAL A 57 -17.67 -33.80 5.09
C VAL A 57 -17.26 -34.63 6.31
N ASN A 58 -16.78 -34.03 7.38
CA ASN A 58 -16.39 -34.73 8.61
C ASN A 58 -17.60 -35.28 9.39
N ARG A 59 -18.74 -34.58 9.38
CA ARG A 59 -19.97 -35.01 10.10
C ARG A 59 -20.63 -36.23 9.49
N GLU A 60 -20.58 -36.38 8.19
CA GLU A 60 -21.28 -37.48 7.47
C GLU A 60 -20.45 -38.76 7.32
N GLY A 61 -19.38 -38.91 8.09
CA GLY A 61 -18.68 -40.19 8.20
C GLY A 61 -18.20 -40.78 6.88
N ALA A 62 -17.50 -39.99 6.06
CA ALA A 62 -16.89 -40.39 4.79
C ALA A 62 -17.86 -40.77 3.66
N LYS A 63 -19.15 -40.49 3.79
CA LYS A 63 -20.15 -40.75 2.72
C LYS A 63 -20.01 -39.76 1.55
N LYS A 64 -19.47 -38.54 1.78
CA LYS A 64 -19.25 -37.53 0.75
C LYS A 64 -17.76 -37.44 0.40
N ALA A 65 -17.49 -37.37 -0.91
CA ALA A 65 -16.18 -36.97 -1.40
C ALA A 65 -16.12 -35.42 -1.46
N GLY A 66 -14.94 -34.82 -1.19
CA GLY A 66 -14.78 -33.38 -1.35
C GLY A 66 -13.82 -32.73 -0.36
N ARG A 67 -13.27 -33.49 0.60
CA ARG A 67 -12.29 -32.95 1.56
C ARG A 67 -11.08 -32.32 0.86
N LEU A 68 -10.57 -32.97 -0.19
CA LEU A 68 -9.45 -32.44 -0.98
C LEU A 68 -9.82 -31.13 -1.68
N LEU A 69 -11.03 -31.06 -2.27
CA LEU A 69 -11.53 -29.84 -2.93
C LEU A 69 -11.69 -28.71 -1.92
N ALA A 70 -12.24 -28.98 -0.74
CA ALA A 70 -12.38 -27.98 0.31
C ALA A 70 -11.01 -27.45 0.79
N LEU A 71 -10.00 -28.34 0.90
CA LEU A 71 -8.63 -27.94 1.24
C LEU A 71 -7.99 -27.11 0.13
N ILE A 72 -8.22 -27.43 -1.14
CA ILE A 72 -7.76 -26.64 -2.28
C ILE A 72 -8.42 -25.25 -2.24
N GLY A 73 -9.74 -25.17 -2.03
CA GLY A 73 -10.45 -23.91 -1.89
C GLY A 73 -9.93 -23.04 -0.75
N LEU A 74 -9.62 -23.67 0.39
CA LEU A 74 -9.00 -23.00 1.54
C LEU A 74 -7.60 -22.47 1.18
N ALA A 75 -6.76 -23.31 0.57
CA ALA A 75 -5.40 -22.92 0.20
C ALA A 75 -5.39 -21.76 -0.80
N LEU A 76 -6.30 -21.78 -1.80
CA LEU A 76 -6.45 -20.67 -2.75
C LEU A 76 -6.91 -19.39 -2.06
N SER A 77 -7.91 -19.46 -1.17
CA SER A 77 -8.41 -18.30 -0.44
C SER A 77 -7.34 -17.68 0.45
N VAL A 78 -6.61 -18.51 1.20
CA VAL A 78 -5.50 -18.03 2.07
C VAL A 78 -4.35 -17.50 1.22
N GLY A 79 -3.99 -18.20 0.15
CA GLY A 79 -2.89 -17.80 -0.74
C GLY A 79 -3.15 -16.44 -1.38
N PHE A 80 -4.28 -16.28 -2.06
CA PHE A 80 -4.61 -14.99 -2.70
C PHE A 80 -4.93 -13.89 -1.70
N GLY A 81 -5.56 -14.22 -0.55
CA GLY A 81 -5.80 -13.27 0.51
C GLY A 81 -4.50 -12.72 1.11
N SER A 82 -3.55 -13.59 1.44
CA SER A 82 -2.25 -13.17 1.97
C SER A 82 -1.44 -12.36 0.94
N GLN A 83 -1.50 -12.74 -0.33
CA GLN A 83 -0.87 -11.99 -1.43
C GLN A 83 -1.45 -10.58 -1.54
N ALA A 84 -2.79 -10.43 -1.51
CA ALA A 84 -3.45 -9.12 -1.59
C ALA A 84 -3.04 -8.21 -0.43
N VAL A 85 -3.05 -8.72 0.80
CA VAL A 85 -2.62 -7.98 1.99
C VAL A 85 -1.14 -7.59 1.88
N SER A 86 -0.27 -8.54 1.53
CA SER A 86 1.17 -8.28 1.40
C SER A 86 1.47 -7.24 0.33
N ALA A 87 0.81 -7.32 -0.83
CA ALA A 87 0.99 -6.35 -1.91
C ALA A 87 0.57 -4.93 -1.48
N THR A 88 -0.55 -4.81 -0.74
CA THR A 88 -1.02 -3.51 -0.26
C THR A 88 -0.07 -2.93 0.79
N VAL A 89 0.29 -3.71 1.83
CA VAL A 89 1.19 -3.25 2.88
C VAL A 89 2.56 -2.86 2.31
N MET A 90 3.12 -3.70 1.43
CA MET A 90 4.40 -3.42 0.78
C MET A 90 4.31 -2.18 -0.12
N GLY A 91 3.19 -2.04 -0.87
CA GLY A 91 2.93 -0.87 -1.71
C GLY A 91 2.93 0.43 -0.89
N HIS A 92 2.19 0.47 0.21
CA HIS A 92 2.17 1.62 1.11
C HIS A 92 3.54 1.92 1.71
N TRP A 93 4.24 0.90 2.20
CA TRP A 93 5.57 1.09 2.78
C TRP A 93 6.58 1.62 1.75
N LEU A 94 6.59 1.07 0.54
CA LEU A 94 7.46 1.54 -0.55
C LEU A 94 7.11 2.96 -0.98
N ALA A 95 5.83 3.30 -1.11
CA ALA A 95 5.41 4.65 -1.47
C ALA A 95 5.81 5.66 -0.39
N GLY A 96 5.62 5.35 0.89
CA GLY A 96 6.06 6.20 1.99
C GLY A 96 7.58 6.43 2.02
N THR A 97 8.38 5.38 1.77
CA THR A 97 9.85 5.52 1.71
C THR A 97 10.29 6.38 0.52
N ARG A 98 9.64 6.22 -0.64
CA ARG A 98 9.92 7.04 -1.83
C ARG A 98 9.51 8.50 -1.63
N ALA A 99 8.35 8.76 -1.02
CA ALA A 99 7.91 10.11 -0.65
C ALA A 99 8.91 10.80 0.25
N THR A 100 9.41 10.10 1.28
CA THR A 100 10.45 10.61 2.17
C THR A 100 11.74 10.90 1.43
N ALA A 101 12.16 10.04 0.52
CA ALA A 101 13.36 10.25 -0.30
C ALA A 101 13.21 11.48 -1.19
N ALA A 102 12.05 11.66 -1.84
CA ALA A 102 11.78 12.83 -2.66
C ALA A 102 11.79 14.13 -1.85
N ALA A 103 11.16 14.13 -0.65
CA ALA A 103 11.19 15.26 0.26
C ALA A 103 12.62 15.61 0.70
N ARG A 104 13.45 14.60 0.99
CA ARG A 104 14.87 14.82 1.36
C ARG A 104 15.68 15.43 0.22
N LEU A 105 15.50 14.95 -1.01
CA LEU A 105 16.17 15.53 -2.19
C LEU A 105 15.78 17.00 -2.39
N TRP A 106 14.51 17.33 -2.20
CA TRP A 106 14.03 18.69 -2.27
C TRP A 106 14.63 19.57 -1.18
N ILE A 107 14.64 19.09 0.06
CA ILE A 107 15.28 19.78 1.19
C ILE A 107 16.78 20.02 0.91
N GLU A 108 17.46 19.01 0.40
CA GLU A 108 18.88 19.10 0.06
C GLU A 108 19.14 20.15 -1.04
N ALA A 109 18.26 20.20 -2.06
CA ALA A 109 18.35 21.23 -3.10
C ALA A 109 18.23 22.66 -2.51
N ILE A 110 17.32 22.87 -1.55
CA ILE A 110 17.17 24.16 -0.85
C ILE A 110 18.43 24.47 -0.01
N GLN A 111 18.91 23.49 0.75
CA GLN A 111 20.11 23.65 1.61
C GLN A 111 21.36 23.99 0.81
N GLN A 112 21.48 23.45 -0.40
CA GLN A 112 22.59 23.72 -1.33
C GLN A 112 22.38 25.02 -2.13
N GLY A 113 21.29 25.73 -1.94
CA GLY A 113 20.97 26.95 -2.71
C GLY A 113 20.54 26.70 -4.15
N ARG A 114 20.29 25.44 -4.52
CA ARG A 114 19.81 25.06 -5.88
C ARG A 114 18.30 25.28 -6.01
N LEU A 115 17.90 26.56 -5.88
CA LEU A 115 16.48 26.93 -5.85
C LEU A 115 15.74 26.59 -7.15
N THR A 116 16.43 26.65 -8.29
CA THR A 116 15.84 26.26 -9.59
C THR A 116 15.43 24.79 -9.60
N ASP A 117 16.30 23.91 -9.07
CA ASP A 117 16.02 22.49 -8.97
C ASP A 117 14.88 22.22 -7.99
N ALA A 118 14.90 22.88 -6.83
CA ALA A 118 13.83 22.77 -5.86
C ALA A 118 12.47 23.22 -6.43
N LYS A 119 12.44 24.33 -7.16
CA LYS A 119 11.22 24.82 -7.83
C LYS A 119 10.73 23.87 -8.95
N SER A 120 11.64 23.20 -9.65
CA SER A 120 11.26 22.23 -10.71
C SER A 120 10.58 20.97 -10.16
N MET A 121 10.73 20.70 -8.86
CA MET A 121 10.07 19.60 -8.14
C MET A 121 8.72 20.01 -7.54
N CYS A 122 8.34 21.29 -7.63
CA CYS A 122 7.14 21.83 -7.04
C CYS A 122 6.08 22.13 -8.10
N GLU A 123 4.82 22.02 -7.72
CA GLU A 123 3.74 22.68 -8.44
C GLU A 123 3.74 24.18 -8.17
N PRO A 124 3.09 24.96 -9.05
CA PRO A 124 3.04 26.43 -8.91
C PRO A 124 2.57 26.91 -7.55
N GLU A 125 1.66 26.17 -6.90
CA GLU A 125 1.14 26.50 -5.58
C GLU A 125 2.15 26.34 -4.44
N ALA A 126 3.16 25.48 -4.62
CA ALA A 126 4.19 25.25 -3.61
C ALA A 126 5.44 26.16 -3.77
N ILE A 127 5.57 26.85 -4.91
CA ILE A 127 6.72 27.74 -5.18
C ILE A 127 6.88 28.87 -4.15
N PRO A 128 5.81 29.55 -3.69
CA PRO A 128 5.94 30.60 -2.67
C PRO A 128 6.57 30.12 -1.39
N ALA A 129 6.34 28.85 -1.00
CA ALA A 129 6.96 28.28 0.19
C ALA A 129 8.49 28.12 0.04
N VAL A 130 8.97 27.73 -1.15
CA VAL A 130 10.41 27.67 -1.46
C VAL A 130 11.04 29.06 -1.33
N GLU A 131 10.36 30.09 -1.85
CA GLU A 131 10.84 31.48 -1.80
C GLU A 131 10.85 31.99 -0.37
N ALA A 132 9.82 31.68 0.42
CA ALA A 132 9.77 32.04 1.85
C ALA A 132 10.90 31.39 2.64
N ILE A 133 11.19 30.10 2.42
CA ILE A 133 12.30 29.39 3.08
C ILE A 133 13.65 29.99 2.65
N ALA A 134 13.80 30.29 1.37
CA ALA A 134 15.03 30.92 0.85
C ALA A 134 15.24 32.32 1.43
N ALA A 135 14.19 33.09 1.62
CA ALA A 135 14.23 34.42 2.24
C ALA A 135 14.63 34.38 3.72
N CYS A 136 14.35 33.27 4.43
CA CYS A 136 14.81 33.07 5.83
C CYS A 136 16.34 32.92 5.96
N GLY A 137 17.03 32.77 4.83
CA GLY A 137 18.50 32.72 4.77
C GLY A 137 19.09 31.30 4.96
N PRO A 138 20.39 31.16 4.74
CA PRO A 138 21.05 29.85 4.67
C PRO A 138 21.03 29.07 6.00
N ARG A 139 20.96 29.74 7.14
CA ARG A 139 20.90 29.10 8.46
C ARG A 139 19.59 28.38 8.69
N ALA A 140 18.46 28.95 8.28
CA ALA A 140 17.15 28.34 8.37
C ALA A 140 17.04 27.16 7.42
N ALA A 141 17.54 27.30 6.20
CA ALA A 141 17.59 26.22 5.21
C ALA A 141 18.44 25.03 5.71
N CYS A 142 19.60 25.29 6.34
CA CYS A 142 20.46 24.22 6.89
C CYS A 142 19.82 23.47 8.06
N ALA A 143 18.87 24.06 8.77
CA ALA A 143 18.16 23.43 9.86
C ALA A 143 16.88 22.67 9.44
N LEU A 144 16.57 22.64 8.13
CA LEU A 144 15.41 21.93 7.60
C LEU A 144 15.64 20.42 7.71
N ARG A 145 14.75 19.71 8.40
CA ARG A 145 14.84 18.27 8.58
C ARG A 145 13.47 17.61 8.45
N CYS A 146 13.41 16.45 7.79
CA CYS A 146 12.22 15.61 7.81
C CYS A 146 12.07 14.96 9.19
N GLU A 147 10.90 15.10 9.78
CA GLU A 147 10.56 14.54 11.08
C GLU A 147 9.26 13.75 11.03
N GLY A 148 9.25 12.65 11.78
CA GLY A 148 8.05 11.85 12.01
C GLY A 148 7.69 10.86 10.90
N PRO A 149 6.62 10.12 11.14
CA PRO A 149 6.10 9.16 10.18
C PRO A 149 5.46 9.89 9.00
N VAL A 150 5.57 9.26 7.83
CA VAL A 150 4.88 9.69 6.63
C VAL A 150 3.44 9.20 6.68
N GLU A 151 2.50 10.10 6.48
CA GLU A 151 1.07 9.81 6.51
C GLU A 151 0.49 9.88 5.10
N GLU A 152 -0.27 8.86 4.70
CA GLU A 152 -1.08 8.95 3.48
C GLU A 152 -2.32 9.80 3.75
N ARG A 153 -2.59 10.74 2.85
CA ARG A 153 -3.80 11.56 2.87
C ARG A 153 -4.48 11.55 1.51
N THR A 154 -5.75 11.95 1.50
CA THR A 154 -6.48 12.15 0.25
C THR A 154 -5.74 13.17 -0.62
N GLY A 155 -5.19 12.71 -1.75
CA GLY A 155 -4.43 13.54 -2.69
C GLY A 155 -2.92 13.52 -2.51
N GLY A 156 -2.35 12.63 -1.68
CA GLY A 156 -0.91 12.48 -1.63
C GLY A 156 -0.33 12.01 -0.31
N TRP A 157 0.96 12.18 -0.17
CA TRP A 157 1.74 11.78 1.01
C TRP A 157 2.18 13.01 1.81
N LEU A 158 1.81 13.05 3.08
CA LEU A 158 2.22 14.11 4.00
C LEU A 158 3.55 13.76 4.64
N VAL A 159 4.56 14.57 4.37
CA VAL A 159 5.86 14.53 5.05
C VAL A 159 5.98 15.79 5.90
N ARG A 160 6.27 15.61 7.18
CA ARG A 160 6.53 16.76 8.07
C ARG A 160 8.02 17.08 8.07
N ALA A 161 8.32 18.35 7.99
CA ALA A 161 9.68 18.85 8.14
C ALA A 161 9.71 19.99 9.16
N THR A 162 10.75 20.05 9.98
CA THR A 162 11.00 21.20 10.85
C THR A 162 11.91 22.17 10.13
N VAL A 163 11.55 23.43 10.17
CA VAL A 163 12.39 24.56 9.72
C VAL A 163 13.01 25.16 10.95
N GLY A 164 14.32 25.33 10.95
CA GLY A 164 15.00 26.03 12.04
C GLY A 164 14.51 27.48 12.18
N PRO A 165 14.79 28.12 13.30
CA PRO A 165 14.34 29.48 13.55
C PRO A 165 14.81 30.40 12.42
N CYS A 166 13.85 30.96 11.68
CA CYS A 166 14.12 32.13 10.85
C CYS A 166 14.59 33.24 11.74
N LEU A 167 15.77 33.79 11.48
CA LEU A 167 16.19 35.03 12.08
C LEU A 167 15.29 36.14 11.51
N VAL A 168 14.11 36.28 12.06
CA VAL A 168 13.27 37.44 11.83
C VAL A 168 14.04 38.63 12.36
N ALA A 169 14.00 39.72 11.58
CA ALA A 169 14.69 40.98 11.74
C ALA A 169 15.23 41.32 13.14
N PRO A 170 16.36 42.06 13.26
CA PRO A 170 17.06 42.34 14.50
C PRO A 170 16.23 43.04 15.58
N ASP A 171 15.02 43.51 15.25
CA ASP A 171 14.13 44.23 16.13
C ASP A 171 12.99 43.38 16.75
N ALA A 172 12.93 42.06 16.49
CA ALA A 172 11.92 41.21 17.11
C ALA A 172 12.34 40.81 18.54
N PRO A 173 11.42 40.81 19.52
CA PRO A 173 11.74 40.43 20.90
C PRO A 173 12.28 38.97 20.91
N THR A 174 13.38 38.79 21.63
CA THR A 174 14.23 37.59 21.65
C THR A 174 13.49 36.27 21.96
N GLU A 175 12.34 36.33 22.60
CA GLU A 175 11.52 35.13 22.91
C GLU A 175 10.79 34.54 21.70
N SER A 176 10.49 35.35 20.68
CA SER A 176 9.79 34.88 19.47
C SER A 176 10.73 34.23 18.40
N ALA A 177 12.03 34.46 18.55
CA ALA A 177 13.04 34.06 17.57
C ALA A 177 13.44 32.55 17.63
N ALA A 178 13.02 31.83 18.67
CA ALA A 178 13.43 30.45 18.93
C ALA A 178 12.38 29.39 18.53
N ALA A 179 11.24 29.79 17.99
CA ALA A 179 10.20 28.85 17.61
C ALA A 179 10.59 28.11 16.32
N SER A 180 10.82 26.81 16.43
CA SER A 180 10.90 25.94 15.24
C SER A 180 9.53 25.88 14.59
N MET A 181 9.45 26.16 13.30
CA MET A 181 8.22 26.05 12.52
C MET A 181 8.13 24.64 11.90
N THR A 182 6.96 24.03 11.99
CA THR A 182 6.71 22.75 11.33
C THR A 182 6.15 23.01 9.93
N LEU A 183 6.85 22.52 8.92
CA LEU A 183 6.45 22.58 7.52
C LEU A 183 5.76 21.26 7.16
N ALA A 184 4.53 21.32 6.72
CA ALA A 184 3.81 20.20 6.14
C ALA A 184 4.04 20.17 4.62
N ILE A 185 4.65 19.11 4.10
CA ILE A 185 4.94 18.91 2.69
C ILE A 185 4.01 17.81 2.17
N ILE A 186 3.17 18.14 1.19
CA ILE A 186 2.30 17.17 0.54
C ILE A 186 2.91 16.84 -0.82
N LEU A 187 3.19 15.56 -1.03
CA LEU A 187 3.77 15.03 -2.26
C LEU A 187 2.77 14.12 -2.97
N GLU A 188 2.69 14.25 -4.28
CA GLU A 188 1.95 13.34 -5.15
C GLU A 188 2.92 12.60 -6.09
N SER A 189 2.65 11.32 -6.34
CA SER A 189 3.38 10.55 -7.33
C SER A 189 2.57 10.47 -8.62
N THR A 190 3.16 10.87 -9.72
CA THR A 190 2.62 10.65 -11.06
C THR A 190 3.44 9.59 -11.79
N VAL A 191 2.77 8.53 -12.24
CA VAL A 191 3.41 7.48 -13.04
C VAL A 191 3.20 7.82 -14.51
N SER A 192 4.27 8.16 -15.21
CA SER A 192 4.25 8.37 -16.66
C SER A 192 4.92 7.20 -17.38
N ALA A 193 4.24 6.62 -18.36
CA ALA A 193 4.80 5.61 -19.23
C ALA A 193 5.37 6.30 -20.49
N GLN A 194 6.67 6.51 -20.53
CA GLN A 194 7.36 6.98 -21.72
C GLN A 194 8.21 5.86 -22.31
N GLN A 195 8.02 5.55 -23.59
CA GLN A 195 8.81 4.57 -24.36
C GLN A 195 8.92 3.19 -23.70
N GLY A 196 7.83 2.69 -23.08
CA GLY A 196 7.80 1.37 -22.46
C GLY A 196 8.51 1.28 -21.09
N ARG A 197 9.01 2.39 -20.56
CA ARG A 197 9.50 2.50 -19.18
C ARG A 197 8.53 3.31 -18.35
N ALA A 198 8.03 2.70 -17.27
CA ALA A 198 7.29 3.43 -16.26
C ALA A 198 8.27 4.27 -15.44
N SER A 199 8.16 5.59 -15.49
CA SER A 199 8.89 6.51 -14.62
C SER A 199 7.91 7.10 -13.61
N GLU A 200 8.24 6.95 -12.34
CA GLU A 200 7.51 7.57 -11.25
C GLU A 200 8.16 8.91 -10.93
N ARG A 201 7.38 9.99 -11.00
CA ARG A 201 7.81 11.34 -10.65
C ARG A 201 7.05 11.80 -9.42
N TRP A 202 7.78 12.24 -8.41
CA TRP A 202 7.24 12.84 -7.20
C TRP A 202 7.23 14.36 -7.34
N THR A 203 6.08 14.95 -7.10
CA THR A 203 5.88 16.40 -7.20
C THR A 203 5.33 16.92 -5.87
N ILE A 204 5.84 18.03 -5.39
CA ILE A 204 5.34 18.71 -4.20
C ILE A 204 4.17 19.58 -4.61
N ILE A 205 2.98 19.22 -4.15
CA ILE A 205 1.74 19.90 -4.50
C ILE A 205 1.52 21.09 -3.58
N ARG A 206 1.80 20.92 -2.29
CA ARG A 206 1.52 21.96 -1.29
C ARG A 206 2.53 21.92 -0.16
N CYS A 207 2.91 23.10 0.28
CA CYS A 207 3.66 23.32 1.51
C CYS A 207 2.85 24.28 2.39
N ALA A 208 2.69 23.93 3.68
CA ALA A 208 2.00 24.75 4.66
C ALA A 208 2.86 24.86 5.92
N PHE A 209 2.98 26.08 6.46
CA PHE A 209 3.63 26.38 7.72
C PHE A 209 2.64 26.36 8.86
#